data_e0706c6022159026da7f67eca1891b09
#
_entry.id   e0706c6022159026da7f67eca1891b09
#
_cell.length_a   1.000
_cell.length_b   1.000
_cell.length_c   1.000
_cell.angle_alpha   90.00
_cell.angle_beta   90.00
_cell.angle_gamma   90.00
#
_symmetry.space_group_name_H-M   'P 1'
#
loop_
_entity.id
_entity.type
_entity.pdbx_description
1 polymer ?
#
loop_
_entity_poly.entity_id
_entity_poly.type
_entity_poly.pdbx_seq_one_letter_code
_entity_poly.pdbx_strand_id
1 'polypeptide(L)'
;MKNLNKNFLYTFLHRWLGDGLLTSKGPMWQKRRKILTPAFHFSILLQFVDVFNRETKNFNNLIERQYLNQPIDVMPIISDFTLATMSETSMGTKVNLLTKTGLKYKSAIQELGNMIMKRSTTPWLWWQKLFDLSPLRKIEKKDLEVLHNFTTNIIVEKSRNFKTFDDHFDESVTKRKYPLMDILLNAKFRHKGIDDTAIRNEVDTFMFEGHDTVATCLGFTTMLFAVHSDFQREVYQEIVNILGTDLANKPTYANLQEMSLLERCIKESLRLYPPVPVMGRKTNDEISTKFGVIPKDVNVFIHLYDMHRNPDLWLNPDKFDPSRHLPENSQNRHTYAYIPFSAGPRNCIGQRFAMLEIKAFFCGLLRKFVLEPVDTPETLSLIQEIILRSQNGIRVKFTLRQ
;
A
#
# COMPACT_ATOMS: atom_id res chain seq x y z
N MET A 1 23.66 11.63 -5.08
CA MET A 1 22.21 11.47 -4.90
C MET A 1 21.66 12.75 -4.28
N LYS A 2 21.07 13.61 -5.12
CA LYS A 2 20.59 14.92 -4.73
C LYS A 2 19.09 14.83 -4.39
N ASN A 3 18.60 15.72 -3.53
CA ASN A 3 17.16 15.96 -3.29
C ASN A 3 16.33 14.73 -2.81
N LEU A 4 16.89 13.86 -1.97
CA LEU A 4 16.21 12.67 -1.45
C LEU A 4 15.46 12.92 -0.13
N ASN A 5 15.59 14.10 0.48
CA ASN A 5 14.95 14.39 1.75
C ASN A 5 13.45 14.59 1.58
N LYS A 6 12.70 14.05 2.53
CA LYS A 6 11.26 14.32 2.65
C LYS A 6 11.04 15.76 3.12
N ASN A 7 9.92 16.37 2.72
CA ASN A 7 9.55 17.71 3.18
C ASN A 7 9.12 17.71 4.65
N PHE A 8 8.81 18.90 5.19
CA PHE A 8 8.50 19.07 6.61
C PHE A 8 7.23 18.33 7.06
N LEU A 9 6.25 18.08 6.19
CA LEU A 9 5.01 17.38 6.58
C LEU A 9 5.28 15.97 7.10
N TYR A 10 6.33 15.30 6.60
CA TYR A 10 6.71 13.98 7.11
C TYR A 10 7.20 14.01 8.56
N THR A 11 7.54 15.18 9.10
CA THR A 11 7.91 15.28 10.51
C THR A 11 6.73 15.02 11.45
N PHE A 12 5.50 15.23 10.99
CA PHE A 12 4.30 14.93 11.77
C PHE A 12 4.07 13.42 11.93
N LEU A 13 4.66 12.60 11.06
CA LEU A 13 4.65 11.14 11.18
C LEU A 13 5.71 10.60 12.15
N HIS A 14 6.71 11.40 12.54
CA HIS A 14 7.85 10.92 13.34
C HIS A 14 7.48 10.33 14.70
N ARG A 15 6.42 10.85 15.33
CA ARG A 15 5.97 10.33 16.62
C ARG A 15 5.37 8.94 16.50
N TRP A 16 4.83 8.60 15.34
CA TRP A 16 4.30 7.28 15.01
C TRP A 16 5.39 6.36 14.47
N LEU A 17 5.95 6.73 13.32
CA LEU A 17 6.83 5.88 12.51
C LEU A 17 8.32 6.02 12.89
N GLY A 18 8.65 6.92 13.82
CA GLY A 18 10.02 7.20 14.20
C GLY A 18 10.92 7.46 13.01
N ASP A 19 12.15 6.90 13.05
CA ASP A 19 13.10 6.92 11.94
C ASP A 19 12.99 5.68 11.05
N GLY A 20 11.77 5.22 10.75
CA GLY A 20 11.52 4.12 9.80
C GLY A 20 11.91 4.47 8.36
N LEU A 21 11.75 3.51 7.44
CA LEU A 21 12.17 3.66 6.05
C LEU A 21 11.54 4.87 5.35
N LEU A 22 10.28 5.22 5.68
CA LEU A 22 9.59 6.37 5.10
C LEU A 22 10.21 7.70 5.53
N THR A 23 10.49 7.86 6.81
CA THR A 23 10.81 9.12 7.48
C THR A 23 12.30 9.38 7.64
N SER A 24 13.13 8.33 7.69
CA SER A 24 14.58 8.45 7.87
C SER A 24 15.27 9.16 6.71
N LYS A 25 16.45 9.74 6.96
CA LYS A 25 17.21 10.58 6.04
C LYS A 25 18.65 10.09 5.88
N GLY A 26 19.29 10.52 4.79
CA GLY A 26 20.73 10.36 4.56
C GLY A 26 21.25 8.92 4.71
N PRO A 27 22.40 8.73 5.40
CA PRO A 27 23.03 7.42 5.58
C PRO A 27 22.15 6.42 6.33
N MET A 28 21.33 6.87 7.28
CA MET A 28 20.41 6.00 8.02
C MET A 28 19.39 5.37 7.08
N TRP A 29 18.77 6.15 6.20
CA TRP A 29 17.85 5.65 5.19
C TRP A 29 18.53 4.64 4.26
N GLN A 30 19.74 4.96 3.78
CA GLN A 30 20.48 4.05 2.89
C GLN A 30 20.73 2.69 3.55
N LYS A 31 21.16 2.71 4.82
CA LYS A 31 21.41 1.51 5.61
C LYS A 31 20.13 0.68 5.78
N ARG A 32 19.02 1.32 6.16
CA ARG A 32 17.73 0.64 6.31
C ARG A 32 17.23 0.08 5.00
N ARG A 33 17.24 0.86 3.92
CA ARG A 33 16.86 0.39 2.59
C ARG A 33 17.65 -0.85 2.17
N LYS A 34 18.96 -0.88 2.42
CA LYS A 34 19.83 -2.02 2.10
C LYS A 34 19.45 -3.27 2.91
N ILE A 35 19.17 -3.12 4.20
CA ILE A 35 18.77 -4.23 5.08
C ILE A 35 17.41 -4.81 4.66
N LEU A 36 16.46 -3.94 4.27
CA LEU A 36 15.07 -4.32 4.03
C LEU A 36 14.81 -4.82 2.59
N THR A 37 15.60 -4.39 1.61
CA THR A 37 15.39 -4.76 0.20
C THR A 37 15.29 -6.28 -0.03
N PRO A 38 16.10 -7.15 0.62
CA PRO A 38 15.98 -8.60 0.45
C PRO A 38 14.61 -9.18 0.79
N ALA A 39 13.85 -8.56 1.72
CA ALA A 39 12.50 -9.01 2.09
C ALA A 39 11.49 -8.93 0.92
N PHE A 40 11.78 -8.16 -0.11
CA PHE A 40 10.93 -7.96 -1.29
C PHE A 40 11.50 -8.61 -2.56
N HIS A 41 12.49 -9.50 -2.40
CA HIS A 41 13.03 -10.27 -3.52
C HIS A 41 11.96 -11.25 -4.06
N PHE A 42 11.96 -11.48 -5.39
CA PHE A 42 10.93 -12.31 -6.04
C PHE A 42 10.78 -13.68 -5.38
N SER A 43 11.90 -14.28 -4.95
CA SER A 43 11.91 -15.59 -4.32
C SER A 43 11.18 -15.65 -2.98
N ILE A 44 11.02 -14.53 -2.27
CA ILE A 44 10.20 -14.40 -1.06
C ILE A 44 8.74 -14.19 -1.45
N LEU A 45 8.49 -13.36 -2.46
CA LEU A 45 7.15 -13.09 -2.95
C LEU A 45 6.41 -14.35 -3.43
N LEU A 46 7.14 -15.35 -3.96
CA LEU A 46 6.57 -16.64 -4.33
C LEU A 46 5.81 -17.33 -3.18
N GLN A 47 6.31 -17.19 -1.94
CA GLN A 47 5.69 -17.83 -0.77
C GLN A 47 4.43 -17.07 -0.32
N PHE A 48 4.33 -15.80 -0.63
CA PHE A 48 3.20 -14.97 -0.22
C PHE A 48 1.95 -15.19 -1.05
N VAL A 49 2.09 -15.77 -2.25
CA VAL A 49 0.94 -16.09 -3.12
C VAL A 49 -0.06 -17.01 -2.43
N ASP A 50 0.42 -18.00 -1.65
CA ASP A 50 -0.47 -18.89 -0.89
C ASP A 50 -1.25 -18.14 0.20
N VAL A 51 -0.62 -17.15 0.84
CA VAL A 51 -1.28 -16.28 1.82
C VAL A 51 -2.36 -15.45 1.12
N PHE A 52 -2.03 -14.80 0.01
CA PHE A 52 -2.99 -14.00 -0.76
C PHE A 52 -4.18 -14.82 -1.23
N ASN A 53 -3.95 -16.02 -1.76
CA ASN A 53 -5.00 -16.93 -2.19
C ASN A 53 -5.92 -17.36 -1.04
N ARG A 54 -5.35 -17.65 0.12
CA ARG A 54 -6.12 -18.04 1.29
C ARG A 54 -6.95 -16.87 1.82
N GLU A 55 -6.35 -15.70 1.96
CA GLU A 55 -7.09 -14.54 2.47
C GLU A 55 -8.15 -14.05 1.47
N THR A 56 -7.89 -14.13 0.16
CA THR A 56 -8.91 -13.90 -0.87
C THR A 56 -10.08 -14.88 -0.75
N LYS A 57 -9.80 -16.16 -0.49
CA LYS A 57 -10.87 -17.16 -0.23
C LYS A 57 -11.67 -16.80 1.02
N ASN A 58 -11.01 -16.34 2.09
CA ASN A 58 -11.68 -15.90 3.31
C ASN A 58 -12.59 -14.69 3.04
N PHE A 59 -12.09 -13.70 2.30
CA PHE A 59 -12.86 -12.55 1.84
C PHE A 59 -14.09 -12.98 1.03
N ASN A 60 -13.89 -13.83 0.02
CA ASN A 60 -14.98 -14.34 -0.83
C ASN A 60 -16.04 -15.10 -0.03
N ASN A 61 -15.65 -15.90 0.95
CA ASN A 61 -16.57 -16.62 1.82
C ASN A 61 -17.37 -15.69 2.73
N LEU A 62 -16.76 -14.59 3.19
CA LEU A 62 -17.46 -13.57 3.98
C LEU A 62 -18.51 -12.87 3.13
N ILE A 63 -18.15 -12.44 1.90
CA ILE A 63 -19.11 -11.81 0.97
C ILE A 63 -20.29 -12.75 0.70
N GLU A 64 -20.01 -14.01 0.37
CA GLU A 64 -21.06 -14.99 0.05
C GLU A 64 -22.01 -15.24 1.19
N ARG A 65 -21.51 -15.33 2.43
CA ARG A 65 -22.33 -15.64 3.61
C ARG A 65 -23.13 -14.47 4.13
N GLN A 66 -22.63 -13.24 4.03
CA GLN A 66 -23.20 -12.10 4.73
C GLN A 66 -23.70 -10.97 3.82
N TYR A 67 -23.17 -10.86 2.60
CA TYR A 67 -23.36 -9.67 1.78
C TYR A 67 -23.79 -9.94 0.33
N LEU A 68 -24.06 -11.21 0.01
CA LEU A 68 -24.47 -11.58 -1.35
C LEU A 68 -25.73 -10.85 -1.78
N ASN A 69 -25.74 -10.31 -3.00
CA ASN A 69 -26.85 -9.57 -3.61
C ASN A 69 -27.26 -8.28 -2.87
N GLN A 70 -26.41 -7.75 -1.98
CA GLN A 70 -26.69 -6.51 -1.25
C GLN A 70 -25.64 -5.45 -1.54
N PRO A 71 -25.99 -4.15 -1.60
CA PRO A 71 -25.03 -3.06 -1.60
C PRO A 71 -24.20 -3.05 -0.30
N ILE A 72 -22.88 -3.03 -0.43
CA ILE A 72 -21.95 -3.04 0.71
C ILE A 72 -20.83 -2.05 0.49
N ASP A 73 -20.45 -1.30 1.52
CA ASP A 73 -19.17 -0.60 1.53
C ASP A 73 -18.03 -1.62 1.66
N VAL A 74 -17.23 -1.73 0.59
CA VAL A 74 -16.14 -2.71 0.52
C VAL A 74 -14.91 -2.32 1.34
N MET A 75 -14.74 -1.04 1.67
CA MET A 75 -13.50 -0.53 2.28
C MET A 75 -13.16 -1.19 3.62
N PRO A 76 -14.10 -1.37 4.58
CA PRO A 76 -13.79 -2.02 5.85
C PRO A 76 -13.30 -3.47 5.69
N ILE A 77 -13.93 -4.23 4.79
CA ILE A 77 -13.62 -5.65 4.58
C ILE A 77 -12.30 -5.81 3.80
N ILE A 78 -12.07 -4.95 2.81
CA ILE A 78 -10.79 -4.90 2.08
C ILE A 78 -9.65 -4.51 3.04
N SER A 79 -9.89 -3.57 3.95
CA SER A 79 -8.92 -3.22 4.99
C SER A 79 -8.57 -4.41 5.88
N ASP A 80 -9.54 -5.26 6.23
CA ASP A 80 -9.28 -6.49 6.98
C ASP A 80 -8.43 -7.47 6.18
N PHE A 81 -8.74 -7.65 4.90
CA PHE A 81 -7.96 -8.50 4.01
C PHE A 81 -6.49 -8.04 3.92
N THR A 82 -6.25 -6.77 3.62
CA THR A 82 -4.87 -6.24 3.45
C THR A 82 -4.08 -6.23 4.75
N LEU A 83 -4.71 -5.98 5.88
CA LEU A 83 -4.05 -6.03 7.18
C LEU A 83 -3.70 -7.48 7.59
N ALA A 84 -4.58 -8.44 7.28
CA ALA A 84 -4.31 -9.86 7.51
C ALA A 84 -3.14 -10.36 6.65
N THR A 85 -3.15 -10.03 5.35
CA THR A 85 -2.05 -10.40 4.43
C THR A 85 -0.73 -9.78 4.86
N MET A 86 -0.73 -8.49 5.21
CA MET A 86 0.48 -7.78 5.66
C MET A 86 1.04 -8.36 6.96
N SER A 87 0.18 -8.65 7.93
CA SER A 87 0.59 -9.24 9.21
C SER A 87 1.23 -10.62 9.03
N GLU A 88 0.68 -11.46 8.19
CA GLU A 88 1.21 -12.80 7.99
C GLU A 88 2.46 -12.80 7.09
N THR A 89 2.45 -12.06 5.99
CA THR A 89 3.58 -12.05 5.04
C THR A 89 4.80 -11.33 5.58
N SER A 90 4.62 -10.18 6.22
CA SER A 90 5.72 -9.33 6.67
C SER A 90 6.13 -9.61 8.11
N MET A 91 5.16 -9.83 9.00
CA MET A 91 5.44 -10.09 10.42
C MET A 91 5.51 -11.58 10.75
N GLY A 92 5.03 -12.44 9.84
CA GLY A 92 4.98 -13.90 10.04
C GLY A 92 4.06 -14.31 11.20
N THR A 93 3.02 -13.53 11.49
CA THR A 93 2.02 -13.78 12.52
C THR A 93 0.62 -13.63 11.96
N LYS A 94 -0.26 -14.56 12.32
CA LYS A 94 -1.69 -14.45 12.00
C LYS A 94 -2.37 -13.60 13.07
N VAL A 95 -2.74 -12.39 12.71
CA VAL A 95 -3.46 -11.49 13.62
C VAL A 95 -4.96 -11.70 13.41
N ASN A 96 -5.66 -12.02 14.51
CA ASN A 96 -7.13 -12.03 14.48
C ASN A 96 -7.67 -10.60 14.61
N LEU A 97 -8.04 -10.01 13.48
CA LEU A 97 -8.49 -8.62 13.37
C LEU A 97 -9.90 -8.38 13.91
N LEU A 98 -10.69 -9.45 14.11
CA LEU A 98 -12.01 -9.37 14.72
C LEU A 98 -11.95 -9.24 16.25
N THR A 99 -10.75 -9.36 16.82
CA THR A 99 -10.57 -9.11 18.26
C THR A 99 -10.71 -7.62 18.59
N LYS A 100 -11.07 -7.34 19.84
CA LYS A 100 -11.13 -5.97 20.36
C LYS A 100 -9.83 -5.17 20.11
N THR A 101 -8.68 -5.84 20.13
CA THR A 101 -7.37 -5.25 19.88
C THR A 101 -7.19 -4.88 18.41
N GLY A 102 -7.57 -5.78 17.47
CA GLY A 102 -7.50 -5.52 16.03
C GLY A 102 -8.42 -4.36 15.61
N LEU A 103 -9.65 -4.32 16.13
CA LEU A 103 -10.58 -3.22 15.87
C LEU A 103 -10.04 -1.88 16.38
N LYS A 104 -9.46 -1.86 17.58
CA LYS A 104 -8.83 -0.64 18.14
C LYS A 104 -7.64 -0.17 17.31
N TYR A 105 -6.83 -1.10 16.81
CA TYR A 105 -5.68 -0.78 15.95
C TYR A 105 -6.13 -0.07 14.65
N LYS A 106 -7.16 -0.59 13.97
CA LYS A 106 -7.71 0.04 12.77
C LYS A 106 -8.28 1.43 13.03
N SER A 107 -9.07 1.59 14.09
CA SER A 107 -9.62 2.90 14.50
C SER A 107 -8.50 3.90 14.80
N ALA A 108 -7.45 3.48 15.51
CA ALA A 108 -6.32 4.34 15.84
C ALA A 108 -5.53 4.81 14.60
N ILE A 109 -5.35 3.95 13.58
CA ILE A 109 -4.73 4.37 12.30
C ILE A 109 -5.55 5.49 11.65
N GLN A 110 -6.86 5.33 11.58
CA GLN A 110 -7.74 6.30 10.94
C GLN A 110 -7.80 7.62 11.74
N GLU A 111 -7.99 7.55 13.06
CA GLU A 111 -8.04 8.73 13.94
C GLU A 111 -6.73 9.51 13.88
N LEU A 112 -5.58 8.81 13.93
CA LEU A 112 -4.25 9.42 13.83
C LEU A 112 -4.00 10.03 12.45
N GLY A 113 -4.42 9.36 11.37
CA GLY A 113 -4.34 9.87 10.00
C GLY A 113 -5.09 11.20 9.86
N ASN A 114 -6.33 11.26 10.32
CA ASN A 114 -7.17 12.47 10.33
C ASN A 114 -6.53 13.59 11.15
N MET A 115 -5.99 13.26 12.31
CA MET A 115 -5.30 14.23 13.17
C MET A 115 -4.06 14.81 12.48
N ILE A 116 -3.24 13.97 11.84
CA ILE A 116 -2.04 14.42 11.09
C ILE A 116 -2.44 15.34 9.94
N MET A 117 -3.50 15.02 9.20
CA MET A 117 -3.99 15.88 8.14
C MET A 117 -4.51 17.22 8.68
N LYS A 118 -5.29 17.21 9.74
CA LYS A 118 -5.75 18.45 10.40
C LYS A 118 -4.56 19.28 10.87
N ARG A 119 -3.51 18.67 11.42
CA ARG A 119 -2.28 19.35 11.80
C ARG A 119 -1.56 19.94 10.58
N SER A 120 -1.45 19.21 9.48
CA SER A 120 -0.75 19.64 8.27
C SER A 120 -1.42 20.83 7.59
N THR A 121 -2.75 20.92 7.67
CA THR A 121 -3.55 22.02 7.09
C THR A 121 -3.78 23.19 8.04
N THR A 122 -3.26 23.13 9.28
CA THR A 122 -3.44 24.14 10.31
C THR A 122 -2.09 24.75 10.70
N PRO A 123 -1.62 25.86 10.06
CA PRO A 123 -0.24 26.35 10.19
C PRO A 123 0.24 26.61 11.62
N TRP A 124 -0.61 27.10 12.53
CA TRP A 124 -0.22 27.34 13.93
C TRP A 124 0.04 26.03 14.71
N LEU A 125 -0.48 24.89 14.25
CA LEU A 125 -0.19 23.58 14.85
C LEU A 125 1.13 22.96 14.33
N TRP A 126 1.81 23.62 13.39
CA TRP A 126 3.15 23.20 12.97
C TRP A 126 4.18 23.39 14.09
N TRP A 127 3.98 24.45 14.92
CA TRP A 127 4.81 24.66 16.09
C TRP A 127 4.45 23.65 17.17
N GLN A 128 5.47 22.87 17.58
CA GLN A 128 5.29 21.76 18.51
C GLN A 128 4.65 22.19 19.83
N LYS A 129 5.04 23.35 20.38
CA LYS A 129 4.50 23.88 21.66
C LYS A 129 3.00 24.16 21.56
N LEU A 130 2.53 24.74 20.44
CA LEU A 130 1.10 25.02 20.24
C LEU A 130 0.31 23.73 20.01
N PHE A 131 0.89 22.78 19.27
CA PHE A 131 0.29 21.46 19.12
C PHE A 131 0.14 20.73 20.45
N ASP A 132 1.16 20.75 21.31
CA ASP A 132 1.13 20.08 22.61
C ASP A 132 0.09 20.67 23.58
N LEU A 133 -0.32 21.92 23.41
CA LEU A 133 -1.42 22.56 24.13
C LEU A 133 -2.80 22.28 23.52
N SER A 134 -2.87 21.76 22.29
CA SER A 134 -4.14 21.51 21.59
C SER A 134 -4.82 20.23 22.07
N PRO A 135 -6.16 20.12 21.91
CA PRO A 135 -6.88 18.87 22.16
C PRO A 135 -6.39 17.69 21.33
N LEU A 136 -5.83 17.95 20.14
CA LEU A 136 -5.32 16.93 19.22
C LEU A 136 -4.17 16.13 19.83
N ARG A 137 -3.40 16.73 20.76
CA ARG A 137 -2.32 16.03 21.47
C ARG A 137 -2.82 14.86 22.31
N LYS A 138 -4.01 14.99 22.91
CA LYS A 138 -4.62 13.88 23.69
C LYS A 138 -5.01 12.71 22.81
N ILE A 139 -5.56 13.01 21.61
CA ILE A 139 -5.92 12.02 20.61
C ILE A 139 -4.64 11.30 20.15
N GLU A 140 -3.62 12.07 19.71
CA GLU A 140 -2.34 11.52 19.28
C GLU A 140 -1.75 10.56 20.32
N LYS A 141 -1.70 10.96 21.60
CA LYS A 141 -1.12 10.14 22.67
C LYS A 141 -1.85 8.82 22.84
N LYS A 142 -3.19 8.86 22.87
CA LYS A 142 -4.06 7.66 23.00
C LYS A 142 -3.82 6.69 21.85
N ASP A 143 -3.82 7.21 20.60
CA ASP A 143 -3.75 6.37 19.42
C ASP A 143 -2.33 5.79 19.24
N LEU A 144 -1.29 6.58 19.48
CA LEU A 144 0.10 6.10 19.48
C LEU A 144 0.32 4.99 20.50
N GLU A 145 -0.29 5.08 21.68
CA GLU A 145 -0.20 4.01 22.69
C GLU A 145 -0.83 2.71 22.18
N VAL A 146 -1.99 2.78 21.52
CA VAL A 146 -2.64 1.62 20.92
C VAL A 146 -1.78 1.01 19.81
N LEU A 147 -1.27 1.83 18.89
CA LEU A 147 -0.48 1.39 17.74
C LEU A 147 0.85 0.76 18.19
N HIS A 148 1.60 1.45 19.02
CA HIS A 148 2.90 0.97 19.49
C HIS A 148 2.79 -0.28 20.37
N ASN A 149 1.74 -0.39 21.20
CA ASN A 149 1.52 -1.60 22.00
C ASN A 149 1.20 -2.80 21.12
N PHE A 150 0.38 -2.60 20.06
CA PHE A 150 0.06 -3.66 19.11
C PHE A 150 1.30 -4.20 18.41
N THR A 151 2.12 -3.32 17.85
CA THR A 151 3.34 -3.72 17.12
C THR A 151 4.41 -4.27 18.07
N THR A 152 4.56 -3.71 19.27
CA THR A 152 5.49 -4.23 20.28
C THR A 152 5.13 -5.66 20.71
N ASN A 153 3.86 -5.98 20.87
CA ASN A 153 3.42 -7.33 21.21
C ASN A 153 3.80 -8.35 20.11
N ILE A 154 3.62 -7.97 18.83
CA ILE A 154 4.05 -8.80 17.70
C ILE A 154 5.56 -9.04 17.72
N ILE A 155 6.34 -7.99 17.98
CA ILE A 155 7.80 -8.08 18.04
C ILE A 155 8.26 -8.99 19.18
N VAL A 156 7.67 -8.84 20.37
CA VAL A 156 8.00 -9.66 21.55
C VAL A 156 7.67 -11.14 21.31
N GLU A 157 6.49 -11.43 20.77
CA GLU A 157 6.07 -12.79 20.43
C GLU A 157 7.06 -13.46 19.47
N LYS A 158 7.40 -12.76 18.38
CA LYS A 158 8.36 -13.24 17.39
C LYS A 158 9.78 -13.42 17.96
N SER A 159 10.24 -12.48 18.77
CA SER A 159 11.59 -12.51 19.33
C SER A 159 11.83 -13.72 20.24
N ARG A 160 10.81 -14.20 20.95
CA ARG A 160 10.96 -15.33 21.91
C ARG A 160 11.42 -16.64 21.24
N ASN A 161 11.01 -16.89 20.02
CA ASN A 161 11.27 -18.14 19.29
C ASN A 161 12.24 -17.94 18.11
N PHE A 162 12.86 -16.76 18.01
CA PHE A 162 13.71 -16.43 16.88
C PHE A 162 15.06 -17.13 16.97
N LYS A 163 15.50 -17.73 15.85
CA LYS A 163 16.86 -18.26 15.65
C LYS A 163 17.57 -17.48 14.59
N THR A 164 18.82 -17.06 14.87
CA THR A 164 19.66 -16.37 13.89
C THR A 164 20.01 -17.25 12.68
N PHE A 165 20.19 -16.65 11.53
CA PHE A 165 20.59 -17.30 10.29
C PHE A 165 21.73 -16.55 9.60
N ASP A 166 22.50 -17.22 8.73
CA ASP A 166 23.57 -16.60 7.99
C ASP A 166 23.08 -15.75 6.83
N ASP A 167 23.66 -14.53 6.71
CA ASP A 167 23.31 -13.58 5.67
C ASP A 167 24.17 -13.70 4.41
N HIS A 168 25.09 -14.66 4.36
CA HIS A 168 25.84 -14.90 3.13
C HIS A 168 24.87 -15.29 2.04
N PHE A 169 24.60 -14.35 1.14
CA PHE A 169 23.91 -14.55 -0.11
C PHE A 169 24.80 -15.43 -1.00
N ASP A 170 24.88 -16.69 -0.67
CA ASP A 170 25.26 -17.69 -1.62
C ASP A 170 23.97 -18.06 -2.38
N GLU A 171 23.86 -17.62 -3.62
CA GLU A 171 22.71 -17.90 -4.49
C GLU A 171 22.43 -19.40 -4.61
N SER A 172 23.44 -20.24 -4.34
CA SER A 172 23.36 -21.70 -4.42
C SER A 172 22.79 -22.40 -3.17
N VAL A 173 22.76 -21.73 -2.00
CA VAL A 173 22.44 -22.39 -0.70
C VAL A 173 21.14 -21.87 -0.06
N THR A 174 20.54 -20.75 -0.48
CA THR A 174 19.40 -20.15 0.20
C THR A 174 18.05 -20.72 -0.23
N LYS A 175 17.75 -21.93 0.20
CA LYS A 175 16.37 -22.48 0.20
C LYS A 175 15.45 -21.85 1.27
N ARG A 176 15.98 -21.12 2.24
CA ARG A 176 15.20 -20.46 3.32
C ARG A 176 15.05 -18.97 3.04
N LYS A 177 13.82 -18.55 2.95
CA LYS A 177 13.37 -17.21 2.59
C LYS A 177 12.68 -16.63 3.82
N TYR A 178 13.09 -15.42 4.23
CA TYR A 178 12.72 -14.86 5.53
C TYR A 178 11.78 -13.67 5.37
N PRO A 179 10.65 -13.64 6.09
CA PRO A 179 9.81 -12.46 6.22
C PRO A 179 10.57 -11.23 6.72
N LEU A 180 9.99 -10.06 6.51
CA LEU A 180 10.58 -8.79 6.93
C LEU A 180 11.00 -8.79 8.41
N MET A 181 10.13 -9.26 9.30
CA MET A 181 10.39 -9.34 10.73
C MET A 181 11.63 -10.19 11.05
N ASP A 182 11.78 -11.33 10.38
CA ASP A 182 12.93 -12.22 10.61
C ASP A 182 14.24 -11.56 10.17
N ILE A 183 14.22 -10.79 9.07
CA ILE A 183 15.39 -10.01 8.61
C ILE A 183 15.76 -8.94 9.62
N LEU A 184 14.77 -8.23 10.18
CA LEU A 184 15.00 -7.19 11.21
C LEU A 184 15.57 -7.79 12.50
N LEU A 185 15.01 -8.90 12.98
CA LEU A 185 15.50 -9.60 14.16
C LEU A 185 16.92 -10.14 13.94
N ASN A 186 17.19 -10.73 12.78
CA ASN A 186 18.53 -11.19 12.44
C ASN A 186 19.55 -10.04 12.42
N ALA A 187 19.17 -8.89 11.84
CA ALA A 187 20.03 -7.70 11.83
C ALA A 187 20.31 -7.16 13.23
N LYS A 188 19.34 -7.24 14.16
CA LYS A 188 19.54 -6.90 15.59
C LYS A 188 20.54 -7.85 16.25
N PHE A 189 20.29 -9.15 16.19
CA PHE A 189 21.13 -10.16 16.86
C PHE A 189 22.56 -10.21 16.30
N ARG A 190 22.76 -9.81 15.05
CA ARG A 190 24.09 -9.69 14.42
C ARG A 190 24.72 -8.30 14.58
N HIS A 191 24.20 -7.48 15.48
CA HIS A 191 24.74 -6.14 15.77
C HIS A 191 24.91 -5.25 14.53
N LYS A 192 24.00 -5.36 13.53
CA LYS A 192 24.02 -4.53 12.32
C LYS A 192 23.46 -3.11 12.55
N GLY A 193 23.39 -2.66 13.82
CA GLY A 193 22.92 -1.33 14.21
C GLY A 193 21.42 -1.17 14.00
N ILE A 194 20.66 -2.22 14.30
CA ILE A 194 19.20 -2.25 14.47
C ILE A 194 18.94 -2.61 15.93
N ASP A 195 18.24 -1.77 16.66
CA ASP A 195 17.76 -1.99 18.03
C ASP A 195 16.24 -2.23 18.05
N ASP A 196 15.67 -2.43 19.23
CA ASP A 196 14.22 -2.67 19.36
C ASP A 196 13.37 -1.49 18.91
N THR A 197 13.85 -0.26 19.15
CA THR A 197 13.20 0.95 18.67
C THR A 197 13.20 1.00 17.14
N ALA A 198 14.33 0.66 16.53
CA ALA A 198 14.47 0.60 15.09
C ALA A 198 13.55 -0.48 14.48
N ILE A 199 13.44 -1.66 15.10
CA ILE A 199 12.51 -2.71 14.65
C ILE A 199 11.07 -2.20 14.71
N ARG A 200 10.66 -1.60 15.85
CA ARG A 200 9.31 -1.06 15.98
C ARG A 200 9.01 0.00 14.92
N ASN A 201 9.93 0.93 14.68
CA ASN A 201 9.75 1.97 13.67
C ASN A 201 9.54 1.39 12.27
N GLU A 202 10.25 0.31 11.92
CA GLU A 202 10.05 -0.37 10.65
C GLU A 202 8.72 -1.15 10.62
N VAL A 203 8.37 -1.86 11.69
CA VAL A 203 7.11 -2.60 11.79
C VAL A 203 5.92 -1.64 11.67
N ASP A 204 5.92 -0.52 12.41
CA ASP A 204 4.89 0.51 12.31
C ASP A 204 4.81 1.06 10.87
N THR A 205 5.96 1.34 10.24
CA THR A 205 6.02 1.84 8.86
C THR A 205 5.41 0.86 7.88
N PHE A 206 5.81 -0.41 7.91
CA PHE A 206 5.33 -1.41 6.94
C PHE A 206 3.89 -1.84 7.19
N MET A 207 3.46 -1.94 8.45
CA MET A 207 2.07 -2.22 8.79
C MET A 207 1.12 -1.13 8.30
N PHE A 208 1.52 0.14 8.38
CA PHE A 208 0.74 1.25 7.84
C PHE A 208 0.78 1.30 6.32
N GLU A 209 1.99 1.41 5.73
CA GLU A 209 2.14 1.64 4.30
C GLU A 209 1.65 0.45 3.45
N GLY A 210 1.91 -0.78 3.90
CA GLY A 210 1.56 -1.98 3.14
C GLY A 210 0.07 -2.31 3.16
N HIS A 211 -0.62 -1.98 4.24
CA HIS A 211 -2.05 -2.25 4.38
C HIS A 211 -2.91 -1.17 3.69
N ASP A 212 -2.72 0.09 4.04
CA ASP A 212 -3.67 1.16 3.73
C ASP A 212 -3.66 1.55 2.23
N THR A 213 -2.47 1.54 1.61
CA THR A 213 -2.31 1.84 0.18
C THR A 213 -2.92 0.75 -0.71
N VAL A 214 -2.71 -0.52 -0.36
CA VAL A 214 -3.28 -1.64 -1.12
C VAL A 214 -4.78 -1.69 -0.95
N ALA A 215 -5.30 -1.46 0.28
CA ALA A 215 -6.74 -1.38 0.53
C ALA A 215 -7.41 -0.30 -0.34
N THR A 216 -6.82 0.88 -0.42
CA THR A 216 -7.30 1.98 -1.26
C THR A 216 -7.32 1.58 -2.75
N CYS A 217 -6.24 0.99 -3.25
CA CYS A 217 -6.17 0.52 -4.64
C CYS A 217 -7.24 -0.55 -4.92
N LEU A 218 -7.40 -1.53 -4.04
CA LEU A 218 -8.41 -2.58 -4.17
C LEU A 218 -9.83 -1.99 -4.20
N GLY A 219 -10.14 -1.06 -3.30
CA GLY A 219 -11.46 -0.43 -3.22
C GLY A 219 -11.84 0.30 -4.51
N PHE A 220 -10.98 1.20 -4.98
CA PHE A 220 -11.23 1.93 -6.22
C PHE A 220 -11.24 1.03 -7.46
N THR A 221 -10.36 0.01 -7.52
CA THR A 221 -10.36 -0.94 -8.63
C THR A 221 -11.61 -1.81 -8.63
N THR A 222 -12.15 -2.18 -7.46
CA THR A 222 -13.43 -2.91 -7.34
C THR A 222 -14.58 -2.09 -7.90
N MET A 223 -14.66 -0.79 -7.57
CA MET A 223 -15.64 0.12 -8.14
C MET A 223 -15.50 0.23 -9.67
N LEU A 224 -14.27 0.42 -10.15
CA LEU A 224 -14.03 0.55 -11.59
C LEU A 224 -14.42 -0.72 -12.36
N PHE A 225 -14.17 -1.90 -11.82
CA PHE A 225 -14.65 -3.15 -12.42
C PHE A 225 -16.19 -3.27 -12.37
N ALA A 226 -16.82 -2.76 -11.32
CA ALA A 226 -18.29 -2.74 -11.25
C ALA A 226 -18.90 -1.82 -12.33
N VAL A 227 -18.34 -0.62 -12.51
CA VAL A 227 -18.79 0.38 -13.49
C VAL A 227 -18.47 -0.07 -14.93
N HIS A 228 -17.32 -0.69 -15.16
CA HIS A 228 -16.84 -1.11 -16.48
C HIS A 228 -17.01 -2.63 -16.66
N SER A 229 -18.26 -3.08 -16.82
CA SER A 229 -18.62 -4.50 -16.91
C SER A 229 -18.01 -5.22 -18.12
N ASP A 230 -17.67 -4.50 -19.19
CA ASP A 230 -16.92 -4.97 -20.36
C ASP A 230 -15.50 -5.41 -19.96
N PHE A 231 -14.73 -4.53 -19.34
CA PHE A 231 -13.39 -4.88 -18.86
C PHE A 231 -13.43 -5.94 -17.75
N GLN A 232 -14.44 -5.91 -16.88
CA GLN A 232 -14.63 -6.96 -15.87
C GLN A 232 -14.79 -8.34 -16.54
N ARG A 233 -15.58 -8.42 -17.63
CA ARG A 233 -15.81 -9.67 -18.38
C ARG A 233 -14.55 -10.11 -19.11
N GLU A 234 -13.84 -9.19 -19.77
CA GLU A 234 -12.60 -9.50 -20.47
C GLU A 234 -11.51 -10.01 -19.52
N VAL A 235 -11.33 -9.37 -18.35
CA VAL A 235 -10.40 -9.83 -17.33
C VAL A 235 -10.81 -11.19 -16.76
N TYR A 236 -12.11 -11.44 -16.54
CA TYR A 236 -12.58 -12.77 -16.18
C TYR A 236 -12.19 -13.82 -17.22
N GLN A 237 -12.38 -13.51 -18.51
CA GLN A 237 -12.01 -14.42 -19.59
C GLN A 237 -10.49 -14.67 -19.64
N GLU A 238 -9.66 -13.63 -19.45
CA GLU A 238 -8.21 -13.79 -19.30
C GLU A 238 -7.87 -14.77 -18.15
N ILE A 239 -8.49 -14.60 -16.99
CA ILE A 239 -8.25 -15.46 -15.83
C ILE A 239 -8.67 -16.91 -16.11
N VAL A 240 -9.84 -17.11 -16.73
CA VAL A 240 -10.35 -18.46 -17.07
C VAL A 240 -9.48 -19.15 -18.12
N ASN A 241 -8.96 -18.42 -19.09
CA ASN A 241 -8.03 -18.98 -20.09
C ASN A 241 -6.72 -19.49 -19.45
N ILE A 242 -6.26 -18.85 -18.35
CA ILE A 242 -5.02 -19.22 -17.64
C ILE A 242 -5.27 -20.33 -16.63
N LEU A 243 -6.38 -20.29 -15.88
CA LEU A 243 -6.61 -21.14 -14.70
C LEU A 243 -7.78 -22.11 -14.83
N GLY A 244 -8.63 -21.95 -15.86
CA GLY A 244 -9.92 -22.62 -15.93
C GLY A 244 -10.97 -22.04 -14.98
N THR A 245 -12.17 -22.65 -15.01
CA THR A 245 -13.33 -22.22 -14.22
C THR A 245 -13.33 -22.82 -12.81
N ASP A 246 -12.62 -23.91 -12.58
CA ASP A 246 -12.57 -24.57 -11.28
C ASP A 246 -11.88 -23.68 -10.21
N LEU A 247 -12.66 -23.25 -9.23
CA LEU A 247 -12.18 -22.41 -8.11
C LEU A 247 -11.15 -23.13 -7.20
N ALA A 248 -11.00 -24.44 -7.30
CA ALA A 248 -9.96 -25.18 -6.60
C ALA A 248 -8.56 -24.87 -7.15
N ASN A 249 -8.47 -24.53 -8.45
CA ASN A 249 -7.23 -24.14 -9.09
C ASN A 249 -6.78 -22.76 -8.58
N LYS A 250 -5.80 -22.73 -7.70
CA LYS A 250 -5.24 -21.51 -7.14
C LYS A 250 -4.20 -20.92 -8.09
N PRO A 251 -4.17 -19.59 -8.31
CA PRO A 251 -3.12 -18.98 -9.11
C PRO A 251 -1.76 -19.15 -8.45
N THR A 252 -0.77 -19.49 -9.26
CA THR A 252 0.64 -19.45 -8.92
C THR A 252 1.22 -18.07 -9.23
N TYR A 253 2.45 -17.83 -8.79
CA TYR A 253 3.17 -16.61 -9.19
C TYR A 253 3.26 -16.47 -10.71
N ALA A 254 3.57 -17.54 -11.43
CA ALA A 254 3.67 -17.53 -12.89
C ALA A 254 2.34 -17.15 -13.54
N ASN A 255 1.23 -17.77 -13.13
CA ASN A 255 -0.10 -17.44 -13.63
C ASN A 255 -0.43 -15.95 -13.43
N LEU A 256 -0.11 -15.38 -12.26
CA LEU A 256 -0.34 -13.96 -11.98
C LEU A 256 0.52 -13.04 -12.86
N GLN A 257 1.71 -13.48 -13.31
CA GLN A 257 2.53 -12.70 -14.26
C GLN A 257 1.94 -12.69 -15.68
N GLU A 258 1.24 -13.76 -16.09
CA GLU A 258 0.59 -13.87 -17.40
C GLU A 258 -0.66 -12.97 -17.55
N MET A 259 -1.31 -12.58 -16.44
CA MET A 259 -2.51 -11.75 -16.42
C MET A 259 -2.19 -10.29 -16.79
N SER A 260 -2.05 -10.02 -18.07
CA SER A 260 -1.59 -8.74 -18.60
C SER A 260 -2.70 -7.69 -18.67
N LEU A 261 -3.94 -8.09 -18.99
CA LEU A 261 -5.09 -7.18 -19.03
C LEU A 261 -5.48 -6.77 -17.61
N LEU A 262 -5.52 -7.72 -16.66
CA LEU A 262 -5.73 -7.41 -15.24
C LEU A 262 -4.68 -6.41 -14.74
N GLU A 263 -3.40 -6.60 -15.11
CA GLU A 263 -2.35 -5.65 -14.72
C GLU A 263 -2.58 -4.25 -15.29
N ARG A 264 -3.00 -4.14 -16.55
CA ARG A 264 -3.32 -2.85 -17.17
C ARG A 264 -4.51 -2.18 -16.50
N CYS A 265 -5.56 -2.92 -16.14
CA CYS A 265 -6.71 -2.39 -15.40
C CYS A 265 -6.27 -1.84 -14.02
N ILE A 266 -5.42 -2.57 -13.29
CA ILE A 266 -4.87 -2.11 -12.01
C ILE A 266 -4.01 -0.85 -12.21
N LYS A 267 -3.15 -0.82 -13.23
CA LYS A 267 -2.34 0.37 -13.55
C LYS A 267 -3.20 1.58 -13.86
N GLU A 268 -4.30 1.40 -14.57
CA GLU A 268 -5.22 2.49 -14.92
C GLU A 268 -6.00 2.97 -13.69
N SER A 269 -6.40 2.05 -12.81
CA SER A 269 -6.96 2.41 -11.51
C SER A 269 -5.98 3.24 -10.67
N LEU A 270 -4.71 2.84 -10.60
CA LEU A 270 -3.65 3.60 -9.90
C LEU A 270 -3.36 4.96 -10.54
N ARG A 271 -3.61 5.12 -11.84
CA ARG A 271 -3.54 6.42 -12.51
C ARG A 271 -4.67 7.34 -12.07
N LEU A 272 -5.90 6.83 -12.12
CA LEU A 272 -7.09 7.60 -11.76
C LEU A 272 -7.19 7.86 -10.24
N TYR A 273 -6.87 6.88 -9.44
CA TYR A 273 -6.99 6.93 -7.97
C TYR A 273 -5.68 6.50 -7.30
N PRO A 274 -4.61 7.31 -7.43
CA PRO A 274 -3.34 6.98 -6.77
C PRO A 274 -3.53 7.03 -5.25
N PRO A 275 -3.24 5.94 -4.52
CA PRO A 275 -3.40 5.92 -3.05
C PRO A 275 -2.64 7.05 -2.35
N VAL A 276 -1.47 7.41 -2.86
CA VAL A 276 -0.70 8.58 -2.40
C VAL A 276 -0.87 9.71 -3.42
N PRO A 277 -1.85 10.62 -3.25
CA PRO A 277 -2.17 11.63 -4.26
C PRO A 277 -1.13 12.74 -4.33
N VAL A 278 -0.38 12.98 -3.26
CA VAL A 278 0.66 14.01 -3.17
C VAL A 278 1.87 13.47 -2.42
N MET A 279 3.05 13.74 -2.93
CA MET A 279 4.30 13.45 -2.22
C MET A 279 5.19 14.69 -2.13
N GLY A 280 5.97 14.76 -1.05
CA GLY A 280 6.82 15.92 -0.74
C GLY A 280 8.31 15.61 -0.78
N ARG A 281 9.08 16.59 -1.24
CA ARG A 281 10.55 16.60 -1.18
C ARG A 281 11.04 17.94 -0.67
N LYS A 282 12.22 17.94 -0.06
CA LYS A 282 12.97 19.14 0.24
C LYS A 282 14.20 19.18 -0.68
N THR A 283 14.41 20.31 -1.35
CA THR A 283 15.59 20.49 -2.21
C THR A 283 16.85 20.62 -1.35
N ASN A 284 17.90 19.88 -1.71
CA ASN A 284 19.22 20.02 -1.08
C ASN A 284 20.14 20.95 -1.88
N ASP A 285 19.84 21.09 -3.17
CA ASP A 285 20.55 21.94 -4.12
C ASP A 285 19.55 22.67 -5.00
N GLU A 286 20.00 23.69 -5.72
CA GLU A 286 19.22 24.32 -6.77
C GLU A 286 18.89 23.35 -7.90
N ILE A 287 17.69 23.47 -8.45
CA ILE A 287 17.21 22.66 -9.58
C ILE A 287 16.80 23.57 -10.72
N SER A 288 17.55 23.53 -11.80
CA SER A 288 17.19 24.22 -13.04
C SER A 288 16.04 23.49 -13.74
N THR A 289 15.00 24.22 -14.12
CA THR A 289 13.86 23.71 -14.89
C THR A 289 13.66 24.59 -16.12
N LYS A 290 12.79 24.15 -17.04
CA LYS A 290 12.40 24.98 -18.19
C LYS A 290 11.61 26.22 -17.80
N PHE A 291 11.11 26.30 -16.57
CA PHE A 291 10.33 27.43 -16.06
C PHE A 291 11.11 28.34 -15.10
N GLY A 292 12.39 28.02 -14.85
CA GLY A 292 13.24 28.77 -13.93
C GLY A 292 13.96 27.85 -12.94
N VAL A 293 14.61 28.45 -11.96
CA VAL A 293 15.39 27.75 -10.93
C VAL A 293 14.57 27.57 -9.67
N ILE A 294 14.47 26.35 -9.19
CA ILE A 294 13.93 26.05 -7.86
C ILE A 294 15.09 26.18 -6.87
N PRO A 295 15.01 27.08 -5.87
CA PRO A 295 16.10 27.29 -4.93
C PRO A 295 16.37 26.06 -4.04
N LYS A 296 17.54 26.04 -3.41
CA LYS A 296 17.87 25.14 -2.31
C LYS A 296 16.94 25.37 -1.11
N ASP A 297 16.75 24.33 -0.29
CA ASP A 297 15.98 24.33 0.95
C ASP A 297 14.47 24.62 0.82
N VAL A 298 13.93 24.49 -0.39
CA VAL A 298 12.50 24.66 -0.67
C VAL A 298 11.75 23.32 -0.52
N ASN A 299 10.53 23.40 0.01
CA ASN A 299 9.60 22.26 0.03
C ASN A 299 8.86 22.18 -1.32
N VAL A 300 9.03 21.07 -2.01
CA VAL A 300 8.38 20.78 -3.29
C VAL A 300 7.31 19.72 -3.06
N PHE A 301 6.10 20.00 -3.54
CA PHE A 301 5.00 19.04 -3.57
C PHE A 301 4.79 18.57 -5.01
N ILE A 302 4.69 17.25 -5.17
CA ILE A 302 4.42 16.59 -6.45
C ILE A 302 3.02 16.00 -6.35
N HIS A 303 2.09 16.60 -7.10
CA HIS A 303 0.68 16.21 -7.14
C HIS A 303 0.49 15.10 -8.16
N LEU A 304 0.49 13.84 -7.69
CA LEU A 304 0.33 12.68 -8.56
C LEU A 304 -1.07 12.61 -9.15
N TYR A 305 -2.08 12.92 -8.34
CA TYR A 305 -3.48 12.91 -8.75
C TYR A 305 -3.72 13.82 -9.96
N ASP A 306 -3.22 15.05 -9.90
CA ASP A 306 -3.35 16.02 -10.98
C ASP A 306 -2.44 15.68 -12.17
N MET A 307 -1.19 15.27 -11.90
CA MET A 307 -0.25 14.87 -12.94
C MET A 307 -0.76 13.67 -13.76
N HIS A 308 -1.38 12.71 -13.11
CA HIS A 308 -1.95 11.54 -13.77
C HIS A 308 -3.27 11.86 -14.52
N ARG A 309 -3.80 13.08 -14.37
CA ARG A 309 -4.98 13.61 -15.07
C ARG A 309 -4.68 14.81 -15.96
N ASN A 310 -3.40 15.20 -16.08
CA ASN A 310 -3.02 16.32 -16.94
C ASN A 310 -3.33 16.01 -18.42
N PRO A 311 -4.18 16.78 -19.13
CA PRO A 311 -4.53 16.54 -20.52
C PRO A 311 -3.34 16.64 -21.48
N ASP A 312 -2.29 17.39 -21.14
CA ASP A 312 -1.06 17.44 -21.92
C ASP A 312 -0.28 16.11 -21.92
N LEU A 313 -0.52 15.26 -20.92
CA LEU A 313 0.13 13.96 -20.76
C LEU A 313 -0.80 12.78 -21.08
N TRP A 314 -2.12 12.98 -20.93
CA TRP A 314 -3.11 11.92 -21.00
C TRP A 314 -4.33 12.37 -21.82
N LEU A 315 -4.51 11.78 -23.01
CA LEU A 315 -5.70 12.04 -23.82
C LEU A 315 -6.95 11.53 -23.09
N ASN A 316 -8.02 12.37 -22.99
CA ASN A 316 -9.25 12.07 -22.23
C ASN A 316 -8.91 11.53 -20.82
N PRO A 317 -8.28 12.35 -19.95
CA PRO A 317 -7.60 11.89 -18.74
C PRO A 317 -8.53 11.21 -17.71
N ASP A 318 -9.80 11.55 -17.67
CA ASP A 318 -10.76 10.98 -16.71
C ASP A 318 -11.38 9.65 -17.17
N LYS A 319 -11.20 9.29 -18.45
CA LYS A 319 -11.68 8.02 -18.95
C LYS A 319 -10.83 6.86 -18.43
N PHE A 320 -11.48 5.81 -17.90
CA PHE A 320 -10.84 4.53 -17.59
C PHE A 320 -10.52 3.77 -18.88
N ASP A 321 -9.27 3.67 -19.22
CA ASP A 321 -8.80 3.06 -20.46
C ASP A 321 -7.49 2.27 -20.25
N PRO A 322 -7.57 0.98 -19.94
CA PRO A 322 -6.41 0.13 -19.73
C PRO A 322 -5.46 -0.01 -20.93
N SER A 323 -5.95 0.33 -22.16
CA SER A 323 -5.12 0.27 -23.37
C SER A 323 -3.95 1.26 -23.34
N ARG A 324 -4.05 2.31 -22.52
CA ARG A 324 -2.97 3.29 -22.28
C ARG A 324 -1.68 2.66 -21.80
N HIS A 325 -1.76 1.50 -21.16
CA HIS A 325 -0.64 0.77 -20.59
C HIS A 325 -0.10 -0.34 -21.49
N LEU A 326 -0.60 -0.44 -22.74
CA LEU A 326 0.01 -1.25 -23.77
C LEU A 326 1.39 -0.68 -24.16
N PRO A 327 2.37 -1.54 -24.52
CA PRO A 327 3.71 -1.09 -24.91
C PRO A 327 3.67 -0.02 -26.02
N GLU A 328 2.88 -0.23 -27.06
CA GLU A 328 2.72 0.68 -28.20
C GLU A 328 2.15 2.06 -27.80
N ASN A 329 1.25 2.11 -26.82
CA ASN A 329 0.62 3.35 -26.34
C ASN A 329 1.45 4.09 -25.28
N SER A 330 2.53 3.47 -24.80
CA SER A 330 3.39 4.03 -23.75
C SER A 330 4.75 4.49 -24.24
N GLN A 331 5.15 4.15 -25.49
CA GLN A 331 6.49 4.43 -26.04
C GLN A 331 6.86 5.93 -26.03
N ASN A 332 5.91 6.80 -26.38
CA ASN A 332 6.13 8.25 -26.45
C ASN A 332 5.80 8.99 -25.16
N ARG A 333 5.39 8.28 -24.10
CA ARG A 333 5.06 8.88 -22.82
C ARG A 333 6.33 9.12 -22.00
N HIS A 334 6.46 10.34 -21.47
CA HIS A 334 7.57 10.63 -20.57
C HIS A 334 7.55 9.67 -19.38
N THR A 335 8.70 9.08 -19.04
CA THR A 335 8.86 8.04 -17.99
C THR A 335 8.23 8.43 -16.65
N TYR A 336 8.27 9.72 -16.30
CA TYR A 336 7.72 10.20 -15.03
C TYR A 336 6.29 10.75 -15.14
N ALA A 337 5.62 10.59 -16.28
CA ALA A 337 4.19 10.91 -16.38
C ALA A 337 3.31 9.93 -15.60
N TYR A 338 3.81 8.73 -15.30
CA TYR A 338 3.11 7.70 -14.52
C TYR A 338 4.02 7.16 -13.41
N ILE A 339 3.80 7.61 -12.19
CA ILE A 339 4.66 7.25 -11.03
C ILE A 339 3.84 6.92 -9.76
N PRO A 340 2.83 6.02 -9.80
CA PRO A 340 1.98 5.74 -8.64
C PRO A 340 2.76 5.13 -7.47
N PHE A 341 3.92 4.52 -7.73
CA PHE A 341 4.85 3.98 -6.74
C PHE A 341 6.05 4.91 -6.48
N SER A 342 5.92 6.21 -6.81
CA SER A 342 7.02 7.16 -6.82
C SER A 342 8.11 6.75 -7.84
N ALA A 343 9.26 7.42 -7.81
CA ALA A 343 10.38 7.12 -8.69
C ALA A 343 11.73 7.40 -8.02
N GLY A 344 12.82 6.93 -8.65
CA GLY A 344 14.18 7.08 -8.15
C GLY A 344 14.48 6.23 -6.92
N PRO A 345 15.58 6.51 -6.19
CA PRO A 345 16.04 5.67 -5.07
C PRO A 345 15.04 5.55 -3.92
N ARG A 346 14.14 6.53 -3.77
CA ARG A 346 13.08 6.59 -2.74
C ARG A 346 11.73 6.08 -3.25
N ASN A 347 11.72 5.29 -4.32
CA ASN A 347 10.51 4.62 -4.82
C ASN A 347 9.98 3.58 -3.80
N CYS A 348 8.75 3.13 -4.01
CA CYS A 348 8.12 2.11 -3.19
C CYS A 348 8.94 0.81 -3.23
N ILE A 349 9.33 0.32 -2.06
CA ILE A 349 10.06 -0.95 -1.90
C ILE A 349 9.12 -2.14 -2.12
N GLY A 350 7.83 -1.98 -1.79
CA GLY A 350 6.78 -2.99 -1.87
C GLY A 350 6.04 -3.06 -3.21
N GLN A 351 6.48 -2.35 -4.27
CA GLN A 351 5.74 -2.30 -5.53
C GLN A 351 5.38 -3.68 -6.08
N ARG A 352 6.35 -4.61 -6.11
CA ARG A 352 6.13 -5.98 -6.61
C ARG A 352 5.20 -6.78 -5.71
N PHE A 353 5.33 -6.60 -4.40
CA PHE A 353 4.44 -7.20 -3.41
C PHE A 353 3.00 -6.73 -3.62
N ALA A 354 2.76 -5.42 -3.65
CA ALA A 354 1.44 -4.83 -3.84
C ALA A 354 0.77 -5.29 -5.14
N MET A 355 1.48 -5.23 -6.27
CA MET A 355 0.93 -5.69 -7.55
C MET A 355 0.57 -7.17 -7.54
N LEU A 356 1.35 -8.00 -6.86
CA LEU A 356 1.07 -9.43 -6.74
C LEU A 356 -0.15 -9.71 -5.86
N GLU A 357 -0.26 -9.01 -4.73
CA GLU A 357 -1.41 -9.09 -3.81
C GLU A 357 -2.71 -8.67 -4.50
N ILE A 358 -2.69 -7.52 -5.19
CA ILE A 358 -3.85 -6.98 -5.91
C ILE A 358 -4.29 -7.95 -7.04
N LYS A 359 -3.35 -8.48 -7.81
CA LYS A 359 -3.65 -9.46 -8.87
C LYS A 359 -4.26 -10.75 -8.29
N ALA A 360 -3.70 -11.29 -7.22
CA ALA A 360 -4.21 -12.49 -6.57
C ALA A 360 -5.64 -12.27 -6.02
N PHE A 361 -5.90 -11.10 -5.43
CA PHE A 361 -7.22 -10.73 -4.95
C PHE A 361 -8.26 -10.71 -6.09
N PHE A 362 -8.01 -9.95 -7.16
CA PHE A 362 -8.96 -9.86 -8.28
C PHE A 362 -9.10 -11.17 -9.06
N CYS A 363 -8.03 -11.96 -9.17
CA CYS A 363 -8.09 -13.29 -9.75
C CYS A 363 -9.10 -14.19 -9.00
N GLY A 364 -9.05 -14.21 -7.68
CA GLY A 364 -9.99 -14.99 -6.88
C GLY A 364 -11.39 -14.37 -6.82
N LEU A 365 -11.51 -13.04 -6.76
CA LEU A 365 -12.77 -12.32 -6.68
C LEU A 365 -13.61 -12.47 -7.95
N LEU A 366 -13.02 -12.13 -9.10
CA LEU A 366 -13.72 -12.09 -10.39
C LEU A 366 -14.10 -13.47 -10.94
N ARG A 367 -13.43 -14.53 -10.49
CA ARG A 367 -13.84 -15.91 -10.82
C ARG A 367 -15.11 -16.32 -10.08
N LYS A 368 -15.37 -15.74 -8.92
CA LYS A 368 -16.51 -16.12 -8.09
C LYS A 368 -17.70 -15.18 -8.24
N PHE A 369 -17.45 -13.89 -8.39
CA PHE A 369 -18.49 -12.86 -8.41
C PHE A 369 -18.51 -12.03 -9.69
N VAL A 370 -19.72 -11.56 -10.02
CA VAL A 370 -19.95 -10.39 -10.86
C VAL A 370 -20.14 -9.20 -9.94
N LEU A 371 -19.46 -8.09 -10.25
CA LEU A 371 -19.54 -6.84 -9.53
C LEU A 371 -20.53 -5.92 -10.24
N GLU A 372 -21.50 -5.39 -9.48
CA GLU A 372 -22.49 -4.44 -9.97
C GLU A 372 -22.26 -3.07 -9.29
N PRO A 373 -22.30 -1.96 -10.04
CA PRO A 373 -22.03 -0.64 -9.47
C PRO A 373 -23.19 -0.18 -8.57
N VAL A 374 -22.82 0.38 -7.42
CA VAL A 374 -23.72 1.17 -6.57
C VAL A 374 -23.19 2.60 -6.51
N ASP A 375 -21.91 2.76 -6.21
CA ASP A 375 -21.22 4.03 -6.37
C ASP A 375 -20.43 4.06 -7.69
N THR A 376 -20.32 5.24 -8.27
CA THR A 376 -19.61 5.52 -9.53
C THR A 376 -18.62 6.66 -9.32
N PRO A 377 -17.69 6.91 -10.24
CA PRO A 377 -16.80 8.07 -10.16
C PRO A 377 -17.50 9.39 -9.87
N GLU A 378 -18.72 9.60 -10.38
CA GLU A 378 -19.51 10.82 -10.25
C GLU A 378 -20.18 10.94 -8.87
N THR A 379 -20.42 9.83 -8.19
CA THR A 379 -21.09 9.82 -6.86
C THR A 379 -20.10 9.82 -5.70
N LEU A 380 -18.81 9.57 -5.96
CA LEU A 380 -17.79 9.58 -4.93
C LEU A 380 -17.46 11.00 -4.44
N SER A 381 -17.38 11.15 -3.13
CA SER A 381 -16.79 12.33 -2.48
C SER A 381 -15.36 12.02 -2.07
N LEU A 382 -14.39 12.42 -2.92
CA LEU A 382 -12.98 12.18 -2.66
C LEU A 382 -12.44 13.16 -1.63
N ILE A 383 -11.71 12.65 -0.66
CA ILE A 383 -10.95 13.44 0.31
C ILE A 383 -9.48 13.03 0.28
N GLN A 384 -8.64 14.04 0.40
CA GLN A 384 -7.22 13.83 0.59
C GLN A 384 -6.91 13.79 2.07
N GLU A 385 -6.64 12.59 2.57
CA GLU A 385 -5.95 12.36 3.84
C GLU A 385 -4.46 12.10 3.56
N ILE A 386 -3.76 11.37 4.42
CA ILE A 386 -2.41 10.86 4.08
C ILE A 386 -2.52 9.98 2.82
N ILE A 387 -3.59 9.21 2.75
CA ILE A 387 -4.00 8.35 1.63
C ILE A 387 -5.30 8.91 1.04
N LEU A 388 -5.50 8.75 -0.26
CA LEU A 388 -6.74 9.11 -0.95
C LEU A 388 -7.90 8.24 -0.44
N ARG A 389 -9.03 8.85 -0.10
CA ARG A 389 -10.22 8.13 0.37
C ARG A 389 -11.49 8.62 -0.28
N SER A 390 -12.52 7.79 -0.21
CA SER A 390 -13.91 8.22 -0.39
C SER A 390 -14.52 8.54 0.97
N GLN A 391 -15.08 9.72 1.14
CA GLN A 391 -15.74 10.14 2.38
C GLN A 391 -16.96 9.27 2.70
N ASN A 392 -17.67 8.81 1.66
CA ASN A 392 -18.92 8.04 1.78
C ASN A 392 -18.70 6.52 1.70
N GLY A 393 -17.45 6.04 1.75
CA GLY A 393 -17.11 4.66 1.44
C GLY A 393 -17.15 4.39 -0.07
N ILE A 394 -17.10 3.11 -0.45
CA ILE A 394 -17.22 2.63 -1.83
C ILE A 394 -18.17 1.45 -1.82
N ARG A 395 -19.40 1.65 -2.33
CA ARG A 395 -20.43 0.62 -2.32
C ARG A 395 -20.47 -0.12 -3.65
N VAL A 396 -20.47 -1.44 -3.55
CA VAL A 396 -20.59 -2.37 -4.69
C VAL A 396 -21.52 -3.50 -4.29
N LYS A 397 -22.23 -4.08 -5.25
CA LYS A 397 -23.04 -5.28 -5.05
C LYS A 397 -22.32 -6.48 -5.70
N PHE A 398 -22.34 -7.61 -5.02
CA PHE A 398 -21.73 -8.85 -5.47
C PHE A 398 -22.82 -9.88 -5.79
N THR A 399 -22.80 -10.45 -7.01
CA THR A 399 -23.64 -11.56 -7.43
C THR A 399 -22.78 -12.75 -7.81
N LEU A 400 -23.26 -13.98 -7.51
CA LEU A 400 -22.49 -15.17 -7.92
C LEU A 400 -22.43 -15.25 -9.43
N ARG A 401 -21.25 -15.60 -9.94
CA ARG A 401 -21.07 -15.91 -11.35
C ARG A 401 -21.65 -17.29 -11.63
N GLN A 402 -22.48 -17.36 -12.69
CA GLN A 402 -23.08 -18.59 -13.18
C GLN A 402 -22.12 -19.39 -14.05
#